data_4478cd1d9b7160799d18840281b70390
#
_entry.id   4478cd1d9b7160799d18840281b70390
#
_cell.length_a   1.000
_cell.length_b   1.000
_cell.length_c   1.000
_cell.angle_alpha   90.00
_cell.angle_beta   90.00
_cell.angle_gamma   90.00
#
_symmetry.space_group_name_H-M   'P 1'
#
loop_
_entity.id
_entity.type
_entity.pdbx_description
1 polymer ?
#
loop_
_entity_poly.entity_id
_entity_poly.type
_entity_poly.pdbx_seq_one_letter_code
_entity_poly.pdbx_strand_id
1 'polypeptide(L)'
;MPQPVWDLSSRKVLTMQLAEGVRVDKISGLRRTEQPMDELAAELVKGYLDQMFVHGEIHADPHPGNLRVLQDGRLAIFDLGMVAHVPPRLRERLLKLLFAAVDGRGEEVAEETIALSTRLEDYDEERYQRETGQMIARYAAHDATSEGRVVLDLVRIATSTGLRTPPELSLLGKTLLNLEGVCRALSPTLDTRRIVERHLQHVMRARLKKSLSAANLASEAMELQHLVREGPRRMSEILSLAAENRLQMRVTGLEESHLMESLQKIANRVAAGIVTAALIMASAQMMRIETGLKLWGYPAIAMVLFLLGVVLGLGIVVSALLFDRRVRAREERGHR
;
A
#
# COMPACT_ATOMS: atom_id res chain seq x y z
N MET A 1 -33.30 6.39 -8.23
CA MET A 1 -33.01 5.69 -9.49
C MET A 1 -34.30 5.34 -10.17
N PRO A 2 -34.40 5.45 -11.52
CA PRO A 2 -35.55 4.94 -12.26
C PRO A 2 -35.70 3.44 -12.05
N GLN A 3 -36.91 2.97 -11.77
CA GLN A 3 -37.15 1.54 -11.52
C GLN A 3 -37.19 0.76 -12.84
N PRO A 4 -36.49 -0.39 -12.93
CA PRO A 4 -36.59 -1.24 -14.12
C PRO A 4 -37.97 -1.88 -14.24
N VAL A 5 -38.44 -2.00 -15.47
CA VAL A 5 -39.67 -2.72 -15.83
C VAL A 5 -39.23 -4.07 -16.39
N TRP A 6 -39.20 -5.09 -15.54
CA TRP A 6 -38.62 -6.40 -15.87
C TRP A 6 -39.39 -7.12 -16.99
N ASP A 7 -40.70 -7.00 -17.01
CA ASP A 7 -41.56 -7.61 -18.05
C ASP A 7 -41.30 -7.06 -19.46
N LEU A 8 -40.72 -5.86 -19.54
CA LEU A 8 -40.36 -5.20 -20.81
C LEU A 8 -38.84 -5.17 -21.02
N SER A 9 -38.08 -5.87 -20.18
CA SER A 9 -36.63 -5.92 -20.25
C SER A 9 -36.15 -7.27 -20.76
N SER A 10 -35.00 -7.28 -21.45
CA SER A 10 -34.36 -8.47 -21.95
C SER A 10 -32.86 -8.40 -21.75
N ARG A 11 -32.14 -9.45 -22.14
CA ARG A 11 -30.69 -9.50 -22.03
C ARG A 11 -29.95 -8.36 -22.79
N LYS A 12 -30.60 -7.73 -23.76
CA LYS A 12 -30.03 -6.67 -24.60
C LYS A 12 -30.74 -5.33 -24.48
N VAL A 13 -31.89 -5.29 -23.80
CA VAL A 13 -32.72 -4.09 -23.67
C VAL A 13 -33.16 -3.95 -22.23
N LEU A 14 -32.81 -2.82 -21.62
CA LEU A 14 -33.28 -2.43 -20.29
C LEU A 14 -34.39 -1.38 -20.46
N THR A 15 -35.60 -1.73 -20.05
CA THR A 15 -36.71 -0.79 -19.96
C THR A 15 -36.86 -0.30 -18.53
N MET A 16 -36.95 1.02 -18.34
CA MET A 16 -37.09 1.63 -17.03
C MET A 16 -38.09 2.78 -17.05
N GLN A 17 -38.53 3.21 -15.86
CA GLN A 17 -39.39 4.37 -15.71
C GLN A 17 -38.76 5.61 -16.36
N LEU A 18 -39.56 6.39 -17.06
CA LEU A 18 -39.13 7.66 -17.61
C LEU A 18 -38.88 8.66 -16.47
N ALA A 19 -37.67 9.18 -16.40
CA ALA A 19 -37.31 10.21 -15.44
C ALA A 19 -37.18 11.57 -16.16
N GLU A 20 -38.25 12.33 -16.10
CA GLU A 20 -38.29 13.67 -16.67
C GLU A 20 -37.53 14.66 -15.81
N GLY A 21 -36.38 15.15 -16.32
CA GLY A 21 -35.54 16.05 -15.59
C GLY A 21 -34.46 16.70 -16.45
N VAL A 22 -33.79 17.68 -15.92
CA VAL A 22 -32.67 18.40 -16.56
C VAL A 22 -31.36 17.87 -16.03
N ARG A 23 -30.38 17.63 -16.89
CA ARG A 23 -29.02 17.26 -16.48
C ARG A 23 -28.44 18.33 -15.57
N VAL A 24 -27.68 17.90 -14.59
CA VAL A 24 -27.09 18.79 -13.58
C VAL A 24 -26.21 19.89 -14.20
N ASP A 25 -25.47 19.56 -15.26
CA ASP A 25 -24.61 20.51 -15.98
C ASP A 25 -25.38 21.49 -16.92
N LYS A 26 -26.69 21.28 -17.10
CA LYS A 26 -27.57 22.11 -17.98
C LYS A 26 -28.66 22.86 -17.21
N ILE A 27 -28.57 22.95 -15.89
CA ILE A 27 -29.54 23.66 -15.07
C ILE A 27 -29.46 25.17 -15.35
N SER A 28 -30.61 25.78 -15.72
CA SER A 28 -30.70 27.24 -15.91
C SER A 28 -30.58 28.00 -14.59
N GLY A 29 -30.13 29.27 -14.64
CA GLY A 29 -30.08 30.14 -13.50
C GLY A 29 -31.43 30.30 -12.78
N LEU A 30 -32.52 30.44 -13.55
CA LEU A 30 -33.87 30.56 -13.01
C LEU A 30 -34.26 29.33 -12.17
N ARG A 31 -33.97 28.13 -12.67
CA ARG A 31 -34.30 26.89 -11.96
C ARG A 31 -33.46 26.71 -10.68
N ARG A 32 -32.28 27.29 -10.60
CA ARG A 32 -31.47 27.32 -9.38
C ARG A 32 -32.07 28.17 -8.26
N THR A 33 -32.86 29.19 -8.62
CA THR A 33 -33.53 30.04 -7.63
C THR A 33 -34.87 29.46 -7.15
N GLU A 34 -35.48 28.60 -7.97
CA GLU A 34 -36.77 27.98 -7.68
C GLU A 34 -36.68 26.69 -6.84
N GLN A 35 -35.51 26.06 -6.80
CA GLN A 35 -35.30 24.78 -6.09
C GLN A 35 -34.13 24.88 -5.11
N PRO A 36 -34.21 24.17 -3.97
CA PRO A 36 -33.16 24.20 -2.93
C PRO A 36 -31.90 23.38 -3.36
N MET A 37 -31.15 23.91 -4.32
CA MET A 37 -29.99 23.22 -4.91
C MET A 37 -28.90 22.91 -3.89
N ASP A 38 -28.76 23.74 -2.85
CA ASP A 38 -27.79 23.53 -1.76
C ASP A 38 -28.14 22.29 -0.96
N GLU A 39 -29.42 22.09 -0.64
CA GLU A 39 -29.89 20.90 0.08
C GLU A 39 -29.70 19.65 -0.78
N LEU A 40 -30.02 19.76 -2.06
CA LEU A 40 -29.89 18.66 -3.02
C LEU A 40 -28.43 18.21 -3.18
N ALA A 41 -27.51 19.16 -3.30
CA ALA A 41 -26.09 18.89 -3.36
C ALA A 41 -25.56 18.31 -2.03
N ALA A 42 -26.04 18.82 -0.90
CA ALA A 42 -25.68 18.28 0.42
C ALA A 42 -26.15 16.84 0.60
N GLU A 43 -27.39 16.52 0.21
CA GLU A 43 -27.92 15.16 0.28
C GLU A 43 -27.18 14.20 -0.68
N LEU A 44 -26.76 14.70 -1.84
CA LEU A 44 -25.93 13.93 -2.76
C LEU A 44 -24.60 13.53 -2.12
N VAL A 45 -23.88 14.48 -1.51
CA VAL A 45 -22.61 14.20 -0.81
C VAL A 45 -22.82 13.18 0.30
N LYS A 46 -23.84 13.37 1.15
CA LYS A 46 -24.16 12.43 2.23
C LYS A 46 -24.46 11.04 1.70
N GLY A 47 -25.28 10.94 0.65
CA GLY A 47 -25.64 9.68 0.03
C GLY A 47 -24.41 8.91 -0.52
N TYR A 48 -23.44 9.60 -1.10
CA TYR A 48 -22.20 8.99 -1.57
C TYR A 48 -21.29 8.55 -0.40
N LEU A 49 -21.21 9.33 0.66
CA LEU A 49 -20.49 8.94 1.87
C LEU A 49 -21.14 7.71 2.55
N ASP A 50 -22.48 7.64 2.55
CA ASP A 50 -23.20 6.48 3.08
C ASP A 50 -22.99 5.23 2.20
N GLN A 51 -23.03 5.36 0.88
CA GLN A 51 -22.71 4.29 -0.05
C GLN A 51 -21.32 3.70 0.29
N MET A 52 -20.33 4.55 0.48
CA MET A 52 -18.96 4.15 0.74
C MET A 52 -18.77 3.60 2.15
N PHE A 53 -19.19 4.33 3.16
CA PHE A 53 -18.81 4.04 4.56
C PHE A 53 -19.85 3.22 5.32
N VAL A 54 -21.11 3.26 4.92
CA VAL A 54 -22.18 2.49 5.57
C VAL A 54 -22.48 1.21 4.80
N HIS A 55 -22.79 1.33 3.50
CA HIS A 55 -23.20 0.19 2.68
C HIS A 55 -22.01 -0.61 2.13
N GLY A 56 -20.92 0.07 1.76
CA GLY A 56 -19.74 -0.54 1.17
C GLY A 56 -19.86 -0.84 -0.31
N GLU A 57 -20.86 -0.26 -0.96
CA GLU A 57 -21.06 -0.28 -2.40
C GLU A 57 -21.20 1.15 -2.87
N ILE A 58 -20.33 1.58 -3.77
CA ILE A 58 -20.31 2.95 -4.26
C ILE A 58 -20.49 2.98 -5.76
N HIS A 59 -21.39 3.86 -6.20
CA HIS A 59 -21.43 4.26 -7.60
C HIS A 59 -20.18 5.09 -7.91
N ALA A 60 -19.26 4.51 -8.68
CA ALA A 60 -17.91 5.05 -8.82
C ALA A 60 -17.77 6.14 -9.89
N ASP A 61 -18.82 6.43 -10.64
CA ASP A 61 -18.81 7.46 -11.68
C ASP A 61 -19.98 8.47 -11.53
N PRO A 62 -19.93 9.36 -10.50
CA PRO A 62 -20.91 10.44 -10.34
C PRO A 62 -20.70 11.57 -11.37
N HIS A 63 -20.64 11.20 -12.64
CA HIS A 63 -20.49 12.21 -13.70
C HIS A 63 -21.78 13.05 -13.82
N PRO A 64 -21.69 14.38 -14.07
CA PRO A 64 -22.88 15.23 -14.26
C PRO A 64 -23.86 14.74 -15.34
N GLY A 65 -23.37 14.00 -16.33
CA GLY A 65 -24.16 13.36 -17.37
C GLY A 65 -25.11 12.27 -16.86
N ASN A 66 -24.73 11.62 -15.75
CA ASN A 66 -25.46 10.52 -15.13
C ASN A 66 -26.46 10.99 -14.06
N LEU A 67 -26.58 12.31 -13.85
CA LEU A 67 -27.40 12.91 -12.83
C LEU A 67 -28.40 13.90 -13.45
N ARG A 68 -29.67 13.79 -13.05
CA ARG A 68 -30.73 14.72 -13.47
C ARG A 68 -31.48 15.23 -12.26
N VAL A 69 -31.81 16.51 -12.27
CA VAL A 69 -32.78 17.11 -11.35
C VAL A 69 -34.16 16.99 -11.95
N LEU A 70 -35.03 16.26 -11.28
CA LEU A 70 -36.42 16.01 -11.69
C LEU A 70 -37.29 17.26 -11.44
N GLN A 71 -38.51 17.26 -11.97
CA GLN A 71 -39.47 18.35 -11.79
C GLN A 71 -39.89 18.51 -10.31
N ASP A 72 -39.94 17.38 -9.58
CA ASP A 72 -40.30 17.35 -8.15
C ASP A 72 -39.10 17.67 -7.20
N GLY A 73 -37.99 18.14 -7.74
CA GLY A 73 -36.80 18.51 -6.95
C GLY A 73 -35.91 17.35 -6.53
N ARG A 74 -36.23 16.10 -6.90
CA ARG A 74 -35.35 14.93 -6.57
C ARG A 74 -34.25 14.75 -7.60
N LEU A 75 -33.15 14.11 -7.17
CA LEU A 75 -32.08 13.65 -8.06
C LEU A 75 -32.40 12.25 -8.61
N ALA A 76 -32.31 12.09 -9.91
CA ALA A 76 -32.26 10.79 -10.56
C ALA A 76 -30.83 10.45 -10.96
N ILE A 77 -30.39 9.26 -10.60
CA ILE A 77 -29.07 8.71 -10.91
C ILE A 77 -29.28 7.65 -12.00
N PHE A 78 -28.48 7.75 -13.04
CA PHE A 78 -28.48 6.84 -14.19
C PHE A 78 -27.11 6.17 -14.28
N ASP A 79 -27.02 5.16 -15.13
CA ASP A 79 -25.79 4.45 -15.49
C ASP A 79 -25.02 3.88 -14.28
N LEU A 80 -25.53 2.76 -13.79
CA LEU A 80 -24.89 1.98 -12.74
C LEU A 80 -23.84 0.99 -13.27
N GLY A 81 -23.29 1.25 -14.45
CA GLY A 81 -22.29 0.39 -15.07
C GLY A 81 -20.98 0.29 -14.27
N MET A 82 -20.72 1.25 -13.38
CA MET A 82 -19.54 1.24 -12.54
C MET A 82 -19.92 1.32 -11.05
N VAL A 83 -20.05 0.15 -10.42
CA VAL A 83 -20.24 0.01 -8.98
C VAL A 83 -19.01 -0.68 -8.40
N ALA A 84 -18.42 -0.10 -7.37
CA ALA A 84 -17.28 -0.67 -6.67
C ALA A 84 -17.70 -1.16 -5.28
N HIS A 85 -17.18 -2.34 -4.91
CA HIS A 85 -17.36 -2.89 -3.57
C HIS A 85 -16.17 -2.52 -2.70
N VAL A 86 -16.44 -1.95 -1.54
CA VAL A 86 -15.43 -1.58 -0.53
C VAL A 86 -15.55 -2.54 0.66
N PRO A 87 -14.60 -3.46 0.85
CA PRO A 87 -14.65 -4.43 1.93
C PRO A 87 -14.68 -3.76 3.33
N PRO A 88 -15.27 -4.39 4.35
CA PRO A 88 -15.45 -3.77 5.67
C PRO A 88 -14.16 -3.25 6.31
N ARG A 89 -13.06 -4.01 6.24
CA ARG A 89 -11.76 -3.60 6.78
C ARG A 89 -11.18 -2.38 6.06
N LEU A 90 -11.31 -2.35 4.73
CA LEU A 90 -10.85 -1.21 3.93
C LEU A 90 -11.70 0.03 4.21
N ARG A 91 -13.02 -0.12 4.33
CA ARG A 91 -13.97 0.95 4.71
C ARG A 91 -13.59 1.64 6.03
N GLU A 92 -13.21 0.84 7.01
CA GLU A 92 -12.83 1.35 8.31
C GLU A 92 -11.56 2.20 8.25
N ARG A 93 -10.55 1.73 7.53
CA ARG A 93 -9.30 2.47 7.33
C ARG A 93 -9.48 3.72 6.48
N LEU A 94 -10.25 3.63 5.38
CA LEU A 94 -10.56 4.78 4.54
C LEU A 94 -11.32 5.87 5.31
N LEU A 95 -12.22 5.47 6.22
CA LEU A 95 -12.92 6.40 7.08
C LEU A 95 -11.96 7.12 8.04
N LYS A 96 -11.04 6.38 8.68
CA LYS A 96 -10.00 6.96 9.55
C LYS A 96 -9.09 7.90 8.78
N LEU A 97 -8.64 7.47 7.59
CA LEU A 97 -7.79 8.29 6.72
C LEU A 97 -8.47 9.60 6.33
N LEU A 98 -9.73 9.54 5.89
CA LEU A 98 -10.45 10.73 5.47
C LEU A 98 -10.72 11.67 6.67
N PHE A 99 -11.04 11.12 7.84
CA PHE A 99 -11.22 11.89 9.06
C PHE A 99 -9.92 12.57 9.50
N ALA A 100 -8.79 11.85 9.48
CA ALA A 100 -7.48 12.41 9.79
C ALA A 100 -7.07 13.51 8.78
N ALA A 101 -7.41 13.33 7.50
CA ALA A 101 -7.13 14.34 6.46
C ALA A 101 -7.94 15.63 6.68
N VAL A 102 -9.23 15.52 6.99
CA VAL A 102 -10.10 16.67 7.29
C VAL A 102 -9.62 17.41 8.53
N ASP A 103 -9.21 16.69 9.58
CA ASP A 103 -8.66 17.26 10.82
C ASP A 103 -7.22 17.80 10.67
N GLY A 104 -6.58 17.64 9.52
CA GLY A 104 -5.21 18.10 9.27
C GLY A 104 -4.11 17.25 9.92
N ARG A 105 -4.41 16.02 10.36
CA ARG A 105 -3.49 15.12 11.06
C ARG A 105 -2.67 14.31 10.05
N GLY A 106 -1.63 14.94 9.50
CA GLY A 106 -0.82 14.38 8.41
C GLY A 106 -0.09 13.08 8.76
N GLU A 107 0.38 12.93 10.00
CA GLU A 107 1.04 11.69 10.46
C GLU A 107 0.08 10.50 10.43
N GLU A 108 -1.15 10.66 10.95
CA GLU A 108 -2.15 9.60 10.92
C GLU A 108 -2.58 9.24 9.50
N VAL A 109 -2.65 10.22 8.58
CA VAL A 109 -2.91 9.98 7.16
C VAL A 109 -1.80 9.11 6.56
N ALA A 110 -0.54 9.41 6.88
CA ALA A 110 0.60 8.62 6.42
C ALA A 110 0.54 7.19 6.97
N GLU A 111 0.34 7.01 8.28
CA GLU A 111 0.24 5.70 8.93
C GLU A 111 -0.89 4.84 8.35
N GLU A 112 -2.11 5.38 8.21
CA GLU A 112 -3.23 4.63 7.66
C GLU A 112 -3.02 4.27 6.19
N THR A 113 -2.36 5.14 5.40
CA THR A 113 -2.03 4.83 4.01
C THR A 113 -0.95 3.75 3.91
N ILE A 114 0.10 3.80 4.73
CA ILE A 114 1.12 2.76 4.81
C ILE A 114 0.47 1.41 5.16
N ALA A 115 -0.42 1.41 6.14
CA ALA A 115 -1.12 0.20 6.59
C ALA A 115 -2.09 -0.39 5.54
N LEU A 116 -2.54 0.42 4.57
CA LEU A 116 -3.35 -0.01 3.43
C LEU A 116 -2.52 -0.47 2.24
N SER A 117 -1.24 -0.11 2.18
CA SER A 117 -0.39 -0.23 1.00
C SER A 117 0.60 -1.38 1.12
N THR A 118 1.14 -1.81 -0.02
CA THR A 118 2.26 -2.76 -0.06
C THR A 118 3.55 -1.97 -0.26
N ARG A 119 4.54 -2.20 0.60
CA ARG A 119 5.89 -1.61 0.47
C ARG A 119 6.63 -2.31 -0.67
N LEU A 120 7.22 -1.54 -1.57
CA LEU A 120 8.10 -2.02 -2.63
C LEU A 120 9.56 -1.95 -2.15
N GLU A 121 10.51 -2.49 -2.95
CA GLU A 121 11.92 -2.54 -2.58
C GLU A 121 12.58 -1.16 -2.41
N ASP A 122 12.08 -0.17 -3.14
CA ASP A 122 12.54 1.22 -3.15
C ASP A 122 11.75 2.15 -2.21
N TYR A 123 11.02 1.59 -1.24
CA TYR A 123 10.19 2.38 -0.32
C TYR A 123 11.00 3.28 0.61
N ASP A 124 10.77 4.59 0.50
CA ASP A 124 11.35 5.64 1.33
C ASP A 124 10.31 6.19 2.32
N GLU A 125 10.31 5.63 3.55
CA GLU A 125 9.34 5.96 4.60
C GLU A 125 9.45 7.41 5.07
N GLU A 126 10.68 7.91 5.27
CA GLU A 126 10.89 9.28 5.78
C GLU A 126 10.42 10.32 4.76
N ARG A 127 10.70 10.10 3.50
CA ARG A 127 10.24 10.96 2.42
C ARG A 127 8.73 10.93 2.30
N TYR A 128 8.12 9.74 2.38
CA TYR A 128 6.67 9.57 2.32
C TYR A 128 5.96 10.34 3.44
N GLN A 129 6.38 10.14 4.68
CA GLN A 129 5.79 10.81 5.85
C GLN A 129 5.93 12.34 5.75
N ARG A 130 7.11 12.83 5.38
CA ARG A 130 7.37 14.26 5.22
C ARG A 130 6.51 14.90 4.12
N GLU A 131 6.45 14.30 2.93
CA GLU A 131 5.68 14.83 1.80
C GLU A 131 4.17 14.80 2.09
N THR A 132 3.68 13.72 2.70
CA THR A 132 2.28 13.58 3.13
C THR A 132 1.91 14.61 4.19
N GLY A 133 2.74 14.77 5.24
CA GLY A 133 2.51 15.78 6.28
C GLY A 133 2.44 17.19 5.71
N GLN A 134 3.35 17.57 4.80
CA GLN A 134 3.34 18.86 4.12
C GLN A 134 2.10 19.06 3.22
N MET A 135 1.67 18.01 2.53
CA MET A 135 0.47 18.05 1.69
C MET A 135 -0.78 18.27 2.54
N ILE A 136 -0.94 17.53 3.62
CA ILE A 136 -2.10 17.66 4.54
C ILE A 136 -2.10 19.01 5.25
N ALA A 137 -0.95 19.52 5.69
CA ALA A 137 -0.85 20.85 6.28
C ALA A 137 -1.29 21.96 5.31
N ARG A 138 -0.91 21.86 4.02
CA ARG A 138 -1.38 22.79 2.98
C ARG A 138 -2.88 22.69 2.75
N TYR A 139 -3.42 21.46 2.74
CA TYR A 139 -4.86 21.23 2.62
C TYR A 139 -5.63 21.85 3.79
N ALA A 140 -5.15 21.65 5.00
CA ALA A 140 -5.79 22.22 6.20
C ALA A 140 -5.78 23.76 6.19
N ALA A 141 -4.75 24.39 5.61
CA ALA A 141 -4.59 25.84 5.55
C ALA A 141 -5.40 26.51 4.42
N HIS A 142 -5.92 25.78 3.45
CA HIS A 142 -6.60 26.34 2.28
C HIS A 142 -7.99 25.74 2.11
N ASP A 143 -9.04 26.52 2.30
CA ASP A 143 -10.45 26.10 2.14
C ASP A 143 -10.84 25.71 0.69
N ALA A 144 -10.03 26.03 -0.30
CA ALA A 144 -10.33 25.82 -1.72
C ALA A 144 -9.81 24.48 -2.29
N THR A 145 -9.19 23.64 -1.47
CA THR A 145 -8.62 22.38 -1.96
C THR A 145 -9.63 21.24 -1.89
N SER A 146 -9.81 20.56 -3.00
CA SER A 146 -10.73 19.44 -3.18
C SER A 146 -10.29 18.20 -2.42
N GLU A 147 -11.19 17.56 -1.66
CA GLU A 147 -10.95 16.30 -0.96
C GLU A 147 -10.52 15.20 -1.93
N GLY A 148 -11.17 15.13 -3.10
CA GLY A 148 -10.81 14.17 -4.14
C GLY A 148 -9.38 14.36 -4.64
N ARG A 149 -8.94 15.61 -4.78
CA ARG A 149 -7.56 15.93 -5.19
C ARG A 149 -6.55 15.53 -4.11
N VAL A 150 -6.85 15.77 -2.85
CA VAL A 150 -5.98 15.35 -1.73
C VAL A 150 -5.75 13.84 -1.75
N VAL A 151 -6.80 13.04 -1.96
CA VAL A 151 -6.68 11.59 -2.06
C VAL A 151 -5.84 11.17 -3.26
N LEU A 152 -6.01 11.83 -4.42
CA LEU A 152 -5.20 11.52 -5.61
C LEU A 152 -3.73 11.94 -5.46
N ASP A 153 -3.47 13.08 -4.82
CA ASP A 153 -2.11 13.52 -4.50
C ASP A 153 -1.43 12.59 -3.49
N LEU A 154 -2.19 12.07 -2.51
CA LEU A 154 -1.71 11.05 -1.58
C LEU A 154 -1.28 9.77 -2.32
N VAL A 155 -2.09 9.29 -3.27
CA VAL A 155 -1.74 8.14 -4.11
C VAL A 155 -0.49 8.42 -4.94
N ARG A 156 -0.36 9.62 -5.47
CA ARG A 156 0.82 10.01 -6.26
C ARG A 156 2.09 10.03 -5.41
N ILE A 157 2.05 10.64 -4.22
CA ILE A 157 3.17 10.66 -3.27
C ILE A 157 3.53 9.22 -2.89
N ALA A 158 2.55 8.39 -2.52
CA ALA A 158 2.76 6.99 -2.19
C ALA A 158 3.47 6.23 -3.32
N THR A 159 3.00 6.38 -4.56
CA THR A 159 3.62 5.72 -5.72
C THR A 159 5.04 6.20 -5.97
N SER A 160 5.31 7.52 -5.83
CA SER A 160 6.64 8.10 -6.05
C SER A 160 7.66 7.75 -4.96
N THR A 161 7.20 7.24 -3.84
CA THR A 161 8.03 6.85 -2.70
C THR A 161 8.07 5.33 -2.49
N GLY A 162 7.62 4.54 -3.49
CA GLY A 162 7.71 3.09 -3.45
C GLY A 162 6.59 2.40 -2.65
N LEU A 163 5.42 3.04 -2.49
CA LEU A 163 4.23 2.41 -1.93
C LEU A 163 3.22 2.08 -3.03
N ARG A 164 2.77 0.84 -3.07
CA ARG A 164 1.64 0.41 -3.90
C ARG A 164 0.35 0.50 -3.11
N THR A 165 -0.45 1.53 -3.37
CA THR A 165 -1.76 1.72 -2.76
C THR A 165 -2.82 0.80 -3.36
N PRO A 166 -3.89 0.43 -2.61
CA PRO A 166 -5.02 -0.29 -3.17
C PRO A 166 -5.74 0.56 -4.23
N PRO A 167 -6.25 -0.06 -5.32
CA PRO A 167 -6.92 0.66 -6.42
C PRO A 167 -8.17 1.43 -5.96
N GLU A 168 -8.80 0.97 -4.90
CA GLU A 168 -9.98 1.61 -4.29
C GLU A 168 -9.67 3.03 -3.78
N LEU A 169 -8.43 3.30 -3.37
CA LEU A 169 -8.04 4.65 -2.94
C LEU A 169 -8.05 5.63 -4.13
N SER A 170 -7.52 5.21 -5.28
CA SER A 170 -7.59 6.00 -6.53
C SER A 170 -9.03 6.20 -7.00
N LEU A 171 -9.84 5.15 -6.89
CA LEU A 171 -11.26 5.20 -7.23
C LEU A 171 -12.00 6.19 -6.33
N LEU A 172 -11.76 6.15 -5.01
CA LEU A 172 -12.29 7.11 -4.04
C LEU A 172 -11.94 8.55 -4.43
N GLY A 173 -10.66 8.81 -4.72
CA GLY A 173 -10.22 10.15 -5.12
C GLY A 173 -10.94 10.66 -6.37
N LYS A 174 -11.08 9.82 -7.40
CA LYS A 174 -11.81 10.16 -8.62
C LYS A 174 -13.29 10.40 -8.35
N THR A 175 -13.93 9.53 -7.56
CA THR A 175 -15.34 9.66 -7.20
C THR A 175 -15.62 10.95 -6.46
N LEU A 176 -14.80 11.29 -5.46
CA LEU A 176 -14.93 12.55 -4.71
C LEU A 176 -14.71 13.76 -5.60
N LEU A 177 -13.73 13.72 -6.50
CA LEU A 177 -13.46 14.82 -7.44
C LEU A 177 -14.64 15.04 -8.41
N ASN A 178 -15.21 13.98 -8.96
CA ASN A 178 -16.39 14.05 -9.82
C ASN A 178 -17.63 14.57 -9.05
N LEU A 179 -17.82 14.05 -7.83
CA LEU A 179 -18.91 14.47 -6.94
C LEU A 179 -18.83 15.96 -6.62
N GLU A 180 -17.65 16.47 -6.33
CA GLU A 180 -17.42 17.89 -6.10
C GLU A 180 -17.72 18.73 -7.34
N GLY A 181 -17.37 18.24 -8.54
CA GLY A 181 -17.74 18.86 -9.80
C GLY A 181 -19.27 18.97 -9.99
N VAL A 182 -20.00 17.92 -9.61
CA VAL A 182 -21.48 17.94 -9.58
C VAL A 182 -22.03 18.92 -8.57
N CYS A 183 -21.48 18.89 -7.34
CA CYS A 183 -21.90 19.82 -6.28
C CYS A 183 -21.70 21.28 -6.69
N ARG A 184 -20.56 21.58 -7.32
CA ARG A 184 -20.27 22.93 -7.84
C ARG A 184 -21.19 23.32 -8.99
N ALA A 185 -21.64 22.37 -9.82
CA ALA A 185 -22.64 22.63 -10.85
C ALA A 185 -24.03 22.88 -10.28
N LEU A 186 -24.41 22.20 -9.21
CA LEU A 186 -25.67 22.42 -8.48
C LEU A 186 -25.65 23.72 -7.69
N SER A 187 -24.67 23.88 -6.81
CA SER A 187 -24.48 25.02 -5.91
C SER A 187 -23.02 25.44 -5.86
N PRO A 188 -22.61 26.51 -6.57
CA PRO A 188 -21.24 26.99 -6.59
C PRO A 188 -20.73 27.51 -5.22
N THR A 189 -21.64 27.87 -4.32
CA THR A 189 -21.35 28.47 -3.01
C THR A 189 -21.34 27.44 -1.88
N LEU A 190 -21.65 26.17 -2.19
CA LEU A 190 -21.75 25.12 -1.19
C LEU A 190 -20.35 24.75 -0.63
N ASP A 191 -20.23 24.82 0.68
CA ASP A 191 -19.07 24.32 1.40
C ASP A 191 -19.17 22.80 1.59
N THR A 192 -18.63 22.07 0.59
CA THR A 192 -18.64 20.59 0.58
C THR A 192 -17.84 20.04 1.75
N ARG A 193 -16.72 20.69 2.14
CA ARG A 193 -15.87 20.27 3.25
C ARG A 193 -16.64 20.19 4.57
N ARG A 194 -17.43 21.21 4.90
CA ARG A 194 -18.26 21.19 6.11
C ARG A 194 -19.33 20.11 6.11
N ILE A 195 -19.84 19.74 4.92
CA ILE A 195 -20.82 18.67 4.81
C ILE A 195 -20.13 17.33 5.05
N VAL A 196 -19.00 17.11 4.39
CA VAL A 196 -18.16 15.90 4.58
C VAL A 196 -17.80 15.74 6.05
N GLU A 197 -17.22 16.76 6.68
CA GLU A 197 -16.82 16.74 8.09
C GLU A 197 -17.98 16.37 9.02
N ARG A 198 -19.11 17.07 8.93
CA ARG A 198 -20.28 16.80 9.77
C ARG A 198 -20.84 15.39 9.57
N HIS A 199 -20.87 14.93 8.31
CA HIS A 199 -21.40 13.61 8.00
C HIS A 199 -20.47 12.50 8.47
N LEU A 200 -19.15 12.67 8.31
CA LEU A 200 -18.15 11.74 8.86
C LEU A 200 -18.26 11.62 10.39
N GLN A 201 -18.41 12.75 11.09
CA GLN A 201 -18.64 12.74 12.55
C GLN A 201 -19.92 11.96 12.91
N HIS A 202 -20.99 12.12 12.11
CA HIS A 202 -22.24 11.36 12.30
C HIS A 202 -22.01 9.85 12.12
N VAL A 203 -21.36 9.44 11.04
CA VAL A 203 -21.04 8.04 10.75
C VAL A 203 -20.16 7.43 11.84
N MET A 204 -19.14 8.17 12.31
CA MET A 204 -18.27 7.73 13.41
C MET A 204 -19.05 7.54 14.72
N ARG A 205 -19.91 8.52 15.10
CA ARG A 205 -20.76 8.41 16.29
C ARG A 205 -21.73 7.23 16.21
N ALA A 206 -22.32 7.01 15.04
CA ALA A 206 -23.23 5.88 14.82
C ALA A 206 -22.50 4.55 14.96
N ARG A 207 -21.27 4.42 14.44
CA ARG A 207 -20.42 3.24 14.62
C ARG A 207 -20.04 3.02 16.08
N LEU A 208 -19.62 4.09 16.79
CA LEU A 208 -19.26 4.01 18.19
C LEU A 208 -20.45 3.54 19.05
N LYS A 209 -21.64 4.06 18.80
CA LYS A 209 -22.87 3.59 19.47
C LYS A 209 -23.15 2.11 19.17
N LYS A 210 -22.92 1.66 17.94
CA LYS A 210 -23.09 0.26 17.55
C LYS A 210 -22.04 -0.65 18.20
N SER A 211 -20.77 -0.23 18.31
CA SER A 211 -19.72 -0.98 19.00
C SER A 211 -19.97 -1.09 20.50
N LEU A 212 -20.53 -0.04 21.13
CA LEU A 212 -20.91 -0.03 22.54
C LEU A 212 -22.28 -0.70 22.82
N SER A 213 -22.91 -1.31 21.81
CA SER A 213 -24.17 -2.01 22.05
C SER A 213 -23.95 -3.26 22.91
N ALA A 214 -24.95 -3.59 23.73
CA ALA A 214 -24.88 -4.74 24.65
C ALA A 214 -24.55 -6.07 23.94
N ALA A 215 -25.00 -6.24 22.69
CA ALA A 215 -24.69 -7.42 21.87
C ALA A 215 -23.20 -7.50 21.47
N ASN A 216 -22.60 -6.37 21.10
CA ASN A 216 -21.18 -6.34 20.76
C ASN A 216 -20.27 -6.47 21.99
N LEU A 217 -20.64 -5.81 23.10
CA LEU A 217 -19.96 -5.99 24.39
C LEU A 217 -20.02 -7.45 24.87
N ALA A 218 -21.14 -8.11 24.68
CA ALA A 218 -21.27 -9.54 25.00
C ALA A 218 -20.40 -10.42 24.10
N SER A 219 -20.30 -10.12 22.79
CA SER A 219 -19.42 -10.86 21.88
C SER A 219 -17.93 -10.64 22.18
N GLU A 220 -17.52 -9.41 22.47
CA GLU A 220 -16.16 -9.11 22.91
C GLU A 220 -15.81 -9.75 24.26
N ALA A 221 -16.77 -9.75 25.20
CA ALA A 221 -16.61 -10.47 26.48
C ALA A 221 -16.47 -11.98 26.29
N MET A 222 -17.21 -12.59 25.35
CA MET A 222 -17.06 -14.00 24.98
C MET A 222 -15.69 -14.26 24.31
N GLU A 223 -15.22 -13.38 23.48
CA GLU A 223 -13.90 -13.49 22.81
C GLU A 223 -12.76 -13.36 23.82
N LEU A 224 -12.87 -12.42 24.77
CA LEU A 224 -11.98 -12.28 25.91
C LEU A 224 -12.01 -13.54 26.80
N GLN A 225 -13.19 -14.08 27.09
CA GLN A 225 -13.34 -15.33 27.87
C GLN A 225 -12.68 -16.50 27.13
N HIS A 226 -12.80 -16.57 25.80
CA HIS A 226 -12.14 -17.58 24.98
C HIS A 226 -10.62 -17.44 25.01
N LEU A 227 -10.10 -16.21 24.90
CA LEU A 227 -8.67 -15.91 25.03
C LEU A 227 -8.12 -16.24 26.43
N VAL A 228 -8.86 -15.92 27.48
CA VAL A 228 -8.46 -16.27 28.88
C VAL A 228 -8.50 -17.77 29.11
N ARG A 229 -9.42 -18.50 28.51
CA ARG A 229 -9.51 -19.97 28.62
C ARG A 229 -8.46 -20.71 27.81
N GLU A 230 -8.18 -20.24 26.58
CA GLU A 230 -7.21 -20.89 25.67
C GLU A 230 -5.80 -20.33 25.80
N GLY A 231 -5.64 -19.10 26.27
CA GLY A 231 -4.35 -18.43 26.43
C GLY A 231 -3.35 -19.25 27.25
N PRO A 232 -3.70 -19.78 28.43
CA PRO A 232 -2.80 -20.62 29.22
C PRO A 232 -2.41 -21.91 28.51
N ARG A 233 -3.32 -22.51 27.75
CA ARG A 233 -3.03 -23.74 26.97
C ARG A 233 -2.05 -23.46 25.83
N ARG A 234 -2.30 -22.42 25.04
CA ARG A 234 -1.39 -22.01 23.94
C ARG A 234 -0.03 -21.55 24.46
N MET A 235 -0.02 -20.85 25.61
CA MET A 235 1.20 -20.45 26.29
C MET A 235 2.00 -21.67 26.78
N SER A 236 1.33 -22.67 27.34
CA SER A 236 2.00 -23.90 27.77
C SER A 236 2.48 -24.76 26.59
N GLU A 237 1.78 -24.77 25.46
CA GLU A 237 2.25 -25.39 24.20
C GLU A 237 3.48 -24.67 23.63
N ILE A 238 3.50 -23.33 23.62
CA ILE A 238 4.68 -22.56 23.19
C ILE A 238 5.85 -22.78 24.13
N LEU A 239 5.62 -22.79 25.45
CA LEU A 239 6.64 -23.05 26.44
C LEU A 239 7.18 -24.49 26.38
N SER A 240 6.31 -25.50 26.11
CA SER A 240 6.77 -26.86 25.89
C SER A 240 7.58 -27.04 24.63
N LEU A 241 7.18 -26.39 23.51
CA LEU A 241 7.94 -26.37 22.27
C LEU A 241 9.30 -25.64 22.44
N ALA A 242 9.35 -24.59 23.27
CA ALA A 242 10.58 -23.91 23.63
C ALA A 242 11.48 -24.77 24.53
N ALA A 243 10.90 -25.45 25.51
CA ALA A 243 11.64 -26.34 26.44
C ALA A 243 12.18 -27.60 25.75
N GLU A 244 11.45 -28.11 24.75
CA GLU A 244 11.87 -29.26 23.94
C GLU A 244 12.85 -28.89 22.80
N ASN A 245 13.28 -27.62 22.71
CA ASN A 245 14.15 -27.11 21.66
C ASN A 245 13.63 -27.38 20.23
N ARG A 246 12.30 -27.47 20.05
CA ARG A 246 11.59 -27.75 18.79
C ARG A 246 10.98 -26.51 18.15
N LEU A 247 11.39 -25.32 18.55
CA LEU A 247 11.02 -24.07 17.89
C LEU A 247 11.68 -24.02 16.51
N GLN A 248 11.03 -24.57 15.52
CA GLN A 248 11.36 -24.31 14.12
C GLN A 248 10.70 -22.98 13.73
N MET A 249 11.46 -21.90 13.81
CA MET A 249 11.05 -20.63 13.17
C MET A 249 11.21 -20.79 11.66
N ARG A 250 10.11 -21.00 10.98
CA ARG A 250 10.07 -20.91 9.52
C ARG A 250 10.05 -19.43 9.14
N VAL A 251 11.20 -18.85 8.93
CA VAL A 251 11.33 -17.49 8.38
C VAL A 251 10.95 -17.57 6.90
N THR A 252 9.67 -17.38 6.62
CA THR A 252 9.17 -17.23 5.24
C THR A 252 9.48 -15.80 4.80
N GLY A 253 10.46 -15.64 3.90
CA GLY A 253 10.74 -14.33 3.30
C GLY A 253 12.21 -14.00 3.03
N LEU A 254 13.15 -14.77 3.59
CA LEU A 254 14.53 -14.71 3.15
C LEU A 254 14.75 -15.87 2.19
N GLU A 255 15.10 -15.57 0.96
CA GLU A 255 15.58 -16.58 0.01
C GLU A 255 16.86 -17.18 0.59
N GLU A 256 16.71 -18.26 1.37
CA GLU A 256 17.80 -19.02 2.02
C GLU A 256 18.91 -19.42 1.04
N SER A 257 18.56 -19.56 -0.25
CA SER A 257 19.48 -19.90 -1.31
C SER A 257 20.60 -18.88 -1.52
N HIS A 258 20.31 -17.59 -1.47
CA HIS A 258 21.29 -16.52 -1.75
C HIS A 258 22.25 -16.26 -0.58
N LEU A 259 21.77 -16.34 0.68
CA LEU A 259 22.64 -16.17 1.86
C LEU A 259 23.60 -17.34 2.05
N MET A 260 23.11 -18.58 1.91
CA MET A 260 23.95 -19.77 2.00
C MET A 260 24.97 -19.84 0.86
N GLU A 261 24.61 -19.48 -0.35
CA GLU A 261 25.51 -19.42 -1.49
C GLU A 261 26.58 -18.34 -1.30
N SER A 262 26.24 -17.20 -0.73
CA SER A 262 27.18 -16.11 -0.42
C SER A 262 28.15 -16.50 0.70
N LEU A 263 27.66 -17.12 1.78
CA LEU A 263 28.48 -17.61 2.89
C LEU A 263 29.43 -18.72 2.42
N GLN A 264 28.97 -19.65 1.61
CA GLN A 264 29.79 -20.72 1.05
C GLN A 264 30.91 -20.18 0.14
N LYS A 265 30.62 -19.13 -0.66
CA LYS A 265 31.64 -18.45 -1.49
C LYS A 265 32.70 -17.75 -0.64
N ILE A 266 32.30 -17.08 0.45
CA ILE A 266 33.22 -16.43 1.39
C ILE A 266 34.09 -17.47 2.08
N ALA A 267 33.49 -18.55 2.60
CA ALA A 267 34.22 -19.63 3.26
C ALA A 267 35.26 -20.30 2.33
N ASN A 268 34.88 -20.57 1.09
CA ASN A 268 35.80 -21.13 0.09
C ASN A 268 36.96 -20.18 -0.26
N ARG A 269 36.71 -18.87 -0.34
CA ARG A 269 37.77 -17.87 -0.59
C ARG A 269 38.75 -17.76 0.61
N VAL A 270 38.22 -17.79 1.82
CA VAL A 270 39.04 -17.76 3.03
C VAL A 270 39.91 -19.03 3.13
N ALA A 271 39.31 -20.20 2.92
CA ALA A 271 40.03 -21.47 2.92
C ALA A 271 41.16 -21.51 1.85
N ALA A 272 40.83 -21.09 0.60
CA ALA A 272 41.82 -21.01 -0.47
C ALA A 272 42.96 -19.99 -0.17
N GLY A 273 42.64 -18.87 0.48
CA GLY A 273 43.62 -17.88 0.95
C GLY A 273 44.59 -18.46 2.00
N ILE A 274 44.04 -19.22 2.95
CA ILE A 274 44.86 -19.89 3.98
C ILE A 274 45.81 -20.94 3.34
N VAL A 275 45.32 -21.75 2.43
CA VAL A 275 46.13 -22.74 1.71
C VAL A 275 47.22 -22.05 0.90
N THR A 276 46.91 -20.96 0.20
CA THR A 276 47.87 -20.15 -0.55
C THR A 276 48.97 -19.60 0.35
N ALA A 277 48.62 -19.03 1.51
CA ALA A 277 49.54 -18.51 2.49
C ALA A 277 50.45 -19.63 3.07
N ALA A 278 49.88 -20.80 3.35
CA ALA A 278 50.61 -21.96 3.82
C ALA A 278 51.66 -22.46 2.80
N LEU A 279 51.28 -22.50 1.49
CA LEU A 279 52.20 -22.91 0.41
C LEU A 279 53.36 -21.91 0.26
N ILE A 280 53.09 -20.63 0.33
CA ILE A 280 54.16 -19.60 0.25
C ILE A 280 55.09 -19.69 1.47
N MET A 281 54.53 -19.89 2.67
CA MET A 281 55.30 -20.04 3.89
C MET A 281 56.16 -21.33 3.88
N ALA A 282 55.58 -22.43 3.42
CA ALA A 282 56.33 -23.70 3.25
C ALA A 282 57.45 -23.57 2.20
N SER A 283 57.20 -22.87 1.10
CA SER A 283 58.23 -22.55 0.11
C SER A 283 59.39 -21.74 0.73
N ALA A 284 59.07 -20.68 1.50
CA ALA A 284 60.07 -19.84 2.16
C ALA A 284 60.92 -20.63 3.19
N GLN A 285 60.34 -21.57 3.90
CA GLN A 285 61.06 -22.44 4.84
C GLN A 285 61.95 -23.48 4.07
N MET A 286 61.45 -24.01 3.00
CA MET A 286 62.21 -24.97 2.14
C MET A 286 63.42 -24.32 1.43
N MET A 287 63.41 -23.00 1.21
CA MET A 287 64.55 -22.27 0.65
C MET A 287 65.79 -22.32 1.54
N ARG A 288 65.65 -22.65 2.84
CA ARG A 288 66.78 -22.76 3.80
C ARG A 288 67.42 -24.15 3.83
N ILE A 289 66.81 -25.10 3.14
CA ILE A 289 67.29 -26.50 3.15
C ILE A 289 68.09 -26.76 1.88
N GLU A 290 69.37 -27.19 2.05
CA GLU A 290 70.20 -27.60 0.90
C GLU A 290 69.69 -28.93 0.31
N THR A 291 69.12 -28.87 -0.88
CA THR A 291 68.66 -30.03 -1.65
C THR A 291 69.52 -30.21 -2.90
N GLY A 292 69.72 -31.47 -3.31
CA GLY A 292 70.62 -31.83 -4.45
C GLY A 292 70.12 -31.33 -5.82
N LEU A 293 68.79 -31.09 -5.99
CA LEU A 293 68.20 -30.57 -7.24
C LEU A 293 67.97 -29.05 -7.10
N LYS A 294 68.75 -28.24 -7.82
CA LYS A 294 68.60 -26.77 -7.87
C LYS A 294 68.08 -26.31 -9.21
N LEU A 295 67.01 -25.48 -9.22
CA LEU A 295 66.50 -24.82 -10.38
C LEU A 295 66.77 -23.29 -10.22
N TRP A 296 67.51 -22.68 -11.14
CA TRP A 296 67.97 -21.27 -11.05
C TRP A 296 68.69 -20.89 -9.75
N GLY A 297 69.42 -21.86 -9.11
CA GLY A 297 70.16 -21.62 -7.88
C GLY A 297 69.34 -21.82 -6.57
N TYR A 298 68.07 -22.11 -6.65
CA TYR A 298 67.18 -22.38 -5.52
C TYR A 298 66.71 -23.83 -5.49
N PRO A 299 66.34 -24.39 -4.33
CA PRO A 299 65.78 -25.74 -4.21
C PRO A 299 64.57 -25.94 -5.12
N ALA A 300 64.55 -26.90 -5.98
CA ALA A 300 63.51 -27.13 -7.00
C ALA A 300 62.12 -27.29 -6.35
N ILE A 301 62.02 -27.97 -5.22
CA ILE A 301 60.75 -28.15 -4.46
C ILE A 301 60.22 -26.81 -3.93
N ALA A 302 61.09 -25.93 -3.41
CA ALA A 302 60.67 -24.60 -2.94
C ALA A 302 60.13 -23.76 -4.10
N MET A 303 60.74 -23.79 -5.24
CA MET A 303 60.32 -23.07 -6.43
C MET A 303 58.95 -23.52 -6.94
N VAL A 304 58.71 -24.82 -6.96
CA VAL A 304 57.42 -25.42 -7.37
C VAL A 304 56.30 -25.02 -6.41
N LEU A 305 56.54 -25.09 -5.11
CA LEU A 305 55.56 -24.68 -4.09
C LEU A 305 55.25 -23.17 -4.16
N PHE A 306 56.28 -22.34 -4.41
CA PHE A 306 56.10 -20.91 -4.61
C PHE A 306 55.25 -20.61 -5.84
N LEU A 307 55.57 -21.18 -6.97
CA LEU A 307 54.81 -21.00 -8.21
C LEU A 307 53.36 -21.44 -8.07
N LEU A 308 53.13 -22.59 -7.41
CA LEU A 308 51.77 -23.09 -7.12
C LEU A 308 51.00 -22.11 -6.25
N GLY A 309 51.61 -21.56 -5.20
CA GLY A 309 51.01 -20.55 -4.34
C GLY A 309 50.67 -19.26 -5.09
N VAL A 310 51.58 -18.77 -5.94
CA VAL A 310 51.34 -17.57 -6.74
C VAL A 310 50.18 -17.78 -7.73
N VAL A 311 50.13 -18.90 -8.44
CA VAL A 311 49.04 -19.23 -9.38
C VAL A 311 47.70 -19.33 -8.69
N LEU A 312 47.61 -19.98 -7.52
CA LEU A 312 46.42 -20.08 -6.72
C LEU A 312 45.97 -18.70 -6.19
N GLY A 313 46.91 -17.91 -5.66
CA GLY A 313 46.63 -16.55 -5.18
C GLY A 313 46.09 -15.63 -6.29
N LEU A 314 46.74 -15.67 -7.45
CA LEU A 314 46.27 -14.91 -8.63
C LEU A 314 44.89 -15.37 -9.07
N GLY A 315 44.62 -16.67 -9.06
CA GLY A 315 43.30 -17.23 -9.38
C GLY A 315 42.19 -16.73 -8.44
N ILE A 316 42.47 -16.61 -7.13
CA ILE A 316 41.54 -16.06 -6.15
C ILE A 316 41.23 -14.58 -6.45
N VAL A 317 42.26 -13.77 -6.70
CA VAL A 317 42.13 -12.34 -7.00
C VAL A 317 41.34 -12.12 -8.31
N VAL A 318 41.68 -12.86 -9.37
CA VAL A 318 40.97 -12.78 -10.66
C VAL A 318 39.52 -13.22 -10.51
N SER A 319 39.28 -14.29 -9.77
CA SER A 319 37.90 -14.76 -9.47
C SER A 319 37.09 -13.71 -8.70
N ALA A 320 37.71 -13.01 -7.74
CA ALA A 320 37.06 -11.94 -6.99
C ALA A 320 36.69 -10.75 -7.91
N LEU A 321 37.60 -10.30 -8.76
CA LEU A 321 37.40 -9.16 -9.65
C LEU A 321 36.39 -9.44 -10.78
N LEU A 322 36.36 -10.65 -11.30
CA LEU A 322 35.42 -11.05 -12.37
C LEU A 322 33.99 -11.22 -11.84
N PHE A 323 33.83 -11.69 -10.59
CA PHE A 323 32.52 -11.87 -10.00
C PHE A 323 31.89 -10.54 -9.58
N ASP A 324 32.65 -9.59 -9.04
CA ASP A 324 32.17 -8.27 -8.68
C ASP A 324 31.66 -7.47 -9.90
N ARG A 325 32.27 -7.66 -11.06
CA ARG A 325 31.80 -7.05 -12.33
C ARG A 325 30.47 -7.64 -12.83
N ARG A 326 30.19 -8.92 -12.55
CA ARG A 326 28.95 -9.56 -12.99
C ARG A 326 27.73 -9.18 -12.12
N VAL A 327 27.93 -8.85 -10.87
CA VAL A 327 26.86 -8.37 -9.97
C VAL A 327 26.42 -6.98 -10.41
N ARG A 328 27.34 -6.03 -10.64
CA ARG A 328 27.03 -4.67 -11.13
C ARG A 328 26.32 -4.66 -12.50
N ALA A 329 26.72 -5.52 -13.44
CA ALA A 329 26.09 -5.58 -14.76
C ALA A 329 24.68 -6.20 -14.77
N ARG A 330 24.24 -6.87 -13.69
CA ARG A 330 22.90 -7.42 -13.52
C ARG A 330 21.95 -6.42 -12.87
N GLU A 331 22.44 -5.57 -11.98
CA GLU A 331 21.67 -4.45 -11.39
C GLU A 331 21.34 -3.38 -12.45
N GLU A 332 22.25 -3.08 -13.37
CA GLU A 332 21.98 -2.13 -14.46
C GLU A 332 21.01 -2.63 -15.54
N ARG A 333 20.76 -3.94 -15.67
CA ARG A 333 19.81 -4.51 -16.64
C ARG A 333 18.40 -4.70 -16.06
N GLY A 334 18.23 -4.59 -14.76
CA GLY A 334 16.91 -4.58 -14.09
C GLY A 334 16.22 -3.21 -14.12
N HIS A 335 16.88 -2.18 -14.62
CA HIS A 335 16.39 -0.79 -14.68
C HIS A 335 16.06 -0.29 -16.09
N ARG A 336 15.80 -1.20 -17.04
CA ARG A 336 15.27 -0.81 -18.37
C ARG A 336 13.94 -1.47 -18.67
#